data_e397f4c7d7dbadd3a5d9ea3e3990b53d
#
_entry.id   e397f4c7d7dbadd3a5d9ea3e3990b53d
#
_cell.length_a   1.000
_cell.length_b   1.000
_cell.length_c   1.000
_cell.angle_alpha   90.00
_cell.angle_beta   90.00
_cell.angle_gamma   90.00
#
_symmetry.space_group_name_H-M   'P 1'
#
loop_
_entity.id
_entity.type
_entity.pdbx_description
1 polymer ?
#
loop_
_entity_poly.entity_id
_entity_poly.type
_entity_poly.pdbx_seq_one_letter_code
_entity_poly.pdbx_strand_id
1 'polypeptide(L)'
;MDIKLIAIDLDGTLLHSDRTLSDENIQAIREAKEAGVQVILCTGRPLLAMNYLLDEIGLRDEGDLAITYNGGLIQKTQTGEVVRQMTLNREECIEVFELGRDLHLPVNFIDLKHIYEPPYPEGAESIYMSDRRKDTTKIDLQFKEVDIDNLPEPFFINKIVMSRPGEELDAMIPKIPAAYHDKFNIYKSQEFILEILPPSVDKGSAMRFIGEALGFEKHQIMGLGDQENDLTLVSEAGLGVAMDNAIPAVKEVADYITKSNNENGVAHAINKFVLKK
;
A
#
# COMPACT_ATOMS: atom_id res chain seq x y z
N MET A 1 -11.67 14.10 -20.27
CA MET A 1 -10.68 13.00 -20.33
C MET A 1 -11.42 11.70 -20.59
N ASP A 2 -10.80 10.73 -21.22
CA ASP A 2 -11.36 9.38 -21.43
C ASP A 2 -10.62 8.43 -20.49
N ILE A 3 -11.00 8.43 -19.20
CA ILE A 3 -10.36 7.60 -18.17
C ILE A 3 -10.74 6.13 -18.42
N LYS A 4 -9.74 5.25 -18.44
CA LYS A 4 -9.88 3.80 -18.63
C LYS A 4 -9.40 2.99 -17.43
N LEU A 5 -8.56 3.58 -16.58
CA LEU A 5 -8.04 2.98 -15.37
C LEU A 5 -8.14 3.95 -14.21
N ILE A 6 -8.65 3.46 -13.07
CA ILE A 6 -8.67 4.19 -11.80
C ILE A 6 -7.91 3.37 -10.77
N ALA A 7 -6.85 3.92 -10.19
CA ALA A 7 -6.14 3.33 -9.07
C ALA A 7 -6.42 4.13 -7.79
N ILE A 8 -6.96 3.45 -6.77
CA ILE A 8 -7.51 4.08 -5.56
C ILE A 8 -6.79 3.52 -4.34
N ASP A 9 -6.19 4.40 -3.53
CA ASP A 9 -5.73 4.03 -2.21
C ASP A 9 -6.90 3.73 -1.26
N LEU A 10 -6.63 3.02 -0.17
CA LEU A 10 -7.65 2.62 0.80
C LEU A 10 -7.73 3.54 2.02
N ASP A 11 -6.68 3.55 2.83
CA ASP A 11 -6.69 4.16 4.18
C ASP A 11 -6.52 5.67 4.10
N GLY A 12 -7.56 6.42 4.44
CA GLY A 12 -7.58 7.88 4.28
C GLY A 12 -8.00 8.36 2.89
N THR A 13 -8.26 7.44 1.96
CA THR A 13 -8.73 7.74 0.60
C THR A 13 -10.12 7.15 0.36
N LEU A 14 -10.22 5.84 0.12
CA LEU A 14 -11.51 5.18 -0.12
C LEU A 14 -12.30 4.98 1.16
N LEU A 15 -11.62 4.59 2.24
CA LEU A 15 -12.23 4.35 3.53
C LEU A 15 -12.37 5.64 4.34
N HIS A 16 -13.48 5.77 5.05
CA HIS A 16 -13.66 6.80 6.06
C HIS A 16 -12.65 6.60 7.21
N SER A 17 -12.49 7.61 8.07
CA SER A 17 -11.55 7.57 9.20
C SER A 17 -11.90 6.50 10.25
N ASP A 18 -13.15 6.04 10.29
CA ASP A 18 -13.61 4.91 11.11
C ASP A 18 -13.45 3.54 10.41
N ARG A 19 -12.80 3.52 9.23
CA ARG A 19 -12.57 2.35 8.38
C ARG A 19 -13.82 1.77 7.73
N THR A 20 -14.92 2.51 7.70
CA THR A 20 -16.13 2.13 6.96
C THR A 20 -16.04 2.55 5.49
N LEU A 21 -16.81 1.89 4.66
CA LEU A 21 -16.96 2.20 3.24
C LEU A 21 -18.38 2.79 3.02
N SER A 22 -18.48 3.90 2.30
CA SER A 22 -19.78 4.53 2.04
C SER A 22 -20.50 3.93 0.84
N ASP A 23 -21.82 3.94 0.88
CA ASP A 23 -22.66 3.51 -0.24
C ASP A 23 -22.38 4.35 -1.50
N GLU A 24 -22.09 5.65 -1.35
CA GLU A 24 -21.77 6.56 -2.44
C GLU A 24 -20.47 6.17 -3.15
N ASN A 25 -19.42 5.80 -2.40
CA ASN A 25 -18.17 5.34 -2.98
C ASN A 25 -18.35 3.99 -3.68
N ILE A 26 -19.08 3.05 -3.08
CA ILE A 26 -19.42 1.75 -3.68
C ILE A 26 -20.15 1.96 -4.99
N GLN A 27 -21.20 2.78 -5.01
CA GLN A 27 -22.01 3.03 -6.19
C GLN A 27 -21.18 3.66 -7.32
N ALA A 28 -20.39 4.68 -7.02
CA ALA A 28 -19.56 5.35 -8.03
C ALA A 28 -18.54 4.39 -8.68
N ILE A 29 -17.91 3.51 -7.87
CA ILE A 29 -16.97 2.51 -8.37
C ILE A 29 -17.69 1.49 -9.26
N ARG A 30 -18.85 0.97 -8.85
CA ARG A 30 -19.63 0.02 -9.66
C ARG A 30 -20.06 0.62 -10.98
N GLU A 31 -20.58 1.85 -10.98
CA GLU A 31 -20.98 2.55 -12.20
C GLU A 31 -19.80 2.83 -13.14
N ALA A 32 -18.61 3.15 -12.60
CA ALA A 32 -17.39 3.29 -13.40
C ALA A 32 -17.00 1.96 -14.05
N LYS A 33 -17.08 0.85 -13.31
CA LYS A 33 -16.83 -0.50 -13.82
C LYS A 33 -17.85 -0.89 -14.91
N GLU A 34 -19.13 -0.63 -14.70
CA GLU A 34 -20.19 -0.85 -15.69
C GLU A 34 -19.99 -0.01 -16.97
N ALA A 35 -19.39 1.17 -16.85
CA ALA A 35 -18.98 2.01 -17.98
C ALA A 35 -17.70 1.49 -18.69
N GLY A 36 -17.13 0.35 -18.26
CA GLY A 36 -15.96 -0.28 -18.87
C GLY A 36 -14.63 0.29 -18.38
N VAL A 37 -14.61 0.98 -17.24
CA VAL A 37 -13.38 1.47 -16.63
C VAL A 37 -12.81 0.42 -15.68
N GLN A 38 -11.53 0.09 -15.83
CA GLN A 38 -10.82 -0.78 -14.89
C GLN A 38 -10.61 -0.04 -13.56
N VAL A 39 -11.08 -0.61 -12.46
CA VAL A 39 -10.87 -0.05 -11.12
C VAL A 39 -9.96 -0.97 -10.32
N ILE A 40 -8.93 -0.40 -9.70
CA ILE A 40 -7.92 -1.13 -8.94
C ILE A 40 -7.74 -0.50 -7.57
N LEU A 41 -7.82 -1.31 -6.53
CA LEU A 41 -7.41 -0.89 -5.19
C LEU A 41 -5.90 -1.00 -5.06
N CYS A 42 -5.28 0.05 -4.51
CA CYS A 42 -3.83 0.18 -4.40
C CYS A 42 -3.42 0.47 -2.95
N THR A 43 -2.87 -0.51 -2.23
CA THR A 43 -2.69 -0.42 -0.78
C THR A 43 -1.40 -1.07 -0.27
N GLY A 44 -0.95 -0.69 0.92
CA GLY A 44 0.08 -1.40 1.68
C GLY A 44 -0.39 -2.71 2.33
N ARG A 45 -1.70 -2.97 2.34
CA ARG A 45 -2.28 -4.18 2.93
C ARG A 45 -2.06 -5.41 2.03
N PRO A 46 -2.00 -6.63 2.60
CA PRO A 46 -2.11 -7.87 1.82
C PRO A 46 -3.52 -8.05 1.26
N LEU A 47 -3.66 -8.81 0.16
CA LEU A 47 -4.95 -9.06 -0.50
C LEU A 47 -5.99 -9.65 0.46
N LEU A 48 -5.58 -10.56 1.34
CA LEU A 48 -6.44 -11.18 2.34
C LEU A 48 -7.12 -10.16 3.26
N ALA A 49 -6.45 -9.05 3.55
CA ALA A 49 -6.98 -7.98 4.41
C ALA A 49 -8.03 -7.10 3.74
N MET A 50 -8.21 -7.24 2.42
CA MET A 50 -9.20 -6.44 1.67
C MET A 50 -10.30 -7.30 1.05
N ASN A 51 -10.32 -8.60 1.30
CA ASN A 51 -11.30 -9.52 0.69
C ASN A 51 -12.75 -9.03 0.87
N TYR A 52 -13.11 -8.60 2.08
CA TYR A 52 -14.46 -8.10 2.37
C TYR A 52 -14.79 -6.83 1.57
N LEU A 53 -13.82 -5.92 1.35
CA LEU A 53 -14.01 -4.71 0.53
C LEU A 53 -14.20 -5.07 -0.94
N LEU A 54 -13.40 -5.99 -1.46
CA LEU A 54 -13.51 -6.44 -2.85
C LEU A 54 -14.86 -7.08 -3.13
N ASP A 55 -15.39 -7.88 -2.18
CA ASP A 55 -16.72 -8.47 -2.28
C ASP A 55 -17.81 -7.40 -2.23
N GLU A 56 -17.68 -6.45 -1.29
CA GLU A 56 -18.66 -5.38 -1.10
C GLU A 56 -18.72 -4.41 -2.30
N ILE A 57 -17.54 -4.08 -2.91
CA ILE A 57 -17.49 -3.17 -4.06
C ILE A 57 -17.85 -3.89 -5.38
N GLY A 58 -17.61 -5.20 -5.46
CA GLY A 58 -17.80 -5.98 -6.69
C GLY A 58 -16.53 -6.02 -7.57
N LEU A 59 -15.35 -6.04 -6.95
CA LEU A 59 -14.05 -6.11 -7.62
C LEU A 59 -13.44 -7.52 -7.53
N ARG A 60 -14.23 -8.55 -7.89
CA ARG A 60 -13.82 -9.97 -7.89
C ARG A 60 -14.19 -10.72 -9.16
N ASP A 61 -14.42 -10.01 -10.24
CA ASP A 61 -14.67 -10.65 -11.52
C ASP A 61 -13.39 -11.10 -12.19
N GLU A 62 -13.53 -11.90 -13.22
CA GLU A 62 -12.41 -12.28 -14.08
C GLU A 62 -11.76 -11.02 -14.69
N GLY A 63 -10.44 -10.87 -14.50
CA GLY A 63 -9.69 -9.70 -14.97
C GLY A 63 -9.51 -8.60 -13.94
N ASP A 64 -10.23 -8.62 -12.81
CA ASP A 64 -10.01 -7.65 -11.74
C ASP A 64 -8.66 -7.86 -11.05
N LEU A 65 -7.95 -6.77 -10.80
CA LEU A 65 -6.62 -6.72 -10.22
C LEU A 65 -6.59 -5.89 -8.95
N ALA A 66 -5.64 -6.18 -8.08
CA ALA A 66 -5.29 -5.36 -6.94
C ALA A 66 -3.77 -5.15 -6.87
N ILE A 67 -3.37 -3.96 -6.45
CA ILE A 67 -2.01 -3.60 -6.09
C ILE A 67 -1.91 -3.65 -4.57
N THR A 68 -1.03 -4.51 -4.05
CA THR A 68 -0.82 -4.74 -2.62
C THR A 68 0.65 -4.52 -2.25
N TYR A 69 0.95 -4.48 -0.94
CA TYR A 69 2.31 -4.20 -0.45
C TYR A 69 2.92 -2.95 -1.10
N ASN A 70 2.10 -1.87 -1.26
CA ASN A 70 2.52 -0.59 -1.84
C ASN A 70 3.13 -0.68 -3.25
N GLY A 71 2.67 -1.63 -4.07
CA GLY A 71 3.19 -1.86 -5.42
C GLY A 71 4.10 -3.08 -5.55
N GLY A 72 4.50 -3.68 -4.43
CA GLY A 72 5.36 -4.88 -4.42
C GLY A 72 4.67 -6.13 -4.97
N LEU A 73 3.34 -6.13 -5.04
CA LEU A 73 2.58 -7.28 -5.50
C LEU A 73 1.34 -6.85 -6.29
N ILE A 74 1.16 -7.45 -7.46
CA ILE A 74 -0.06 -7.34 -8.27
C ILE A 74 -0.69 -8.72 -8.36
N GLN A 75 -1.95 -8.82 -7.99
CA GLN A 75 -2.69 -10.08 -7.95
C GLN A 75 -4.05 -9.95 -8.62
N LYS A 76 -4.52 -11.08 -9.21
CA LYS A 76 -5.93 -11.23 -9.58
C LYS A 76 -6.77 -11.31 -8.30
N THR A 77 -7.78 -10.49 -8.19
CA THR A 77 -8.59 -10.42 -6.96
C THR A 77 -9.47 -11.64 -6.75
N GLN A 78 -9.90 -12.28 -7.84
CA GLN A 78 -10.74 -13.47 -7.80
C GLN A 78 -10.00 -14.69 -7.26
N THR A 79 -8.77 -14.94 -7.73
CA THR A 79 -8.03 -16.18 -7.47
C THR A 79 -6.86 -16.02 -6.52
N GLY A 80 -6.38 -14.78 -6.31
CA GLY A 80 -5.13 -14.49 -5.62
C GLY A 80 -3.87 -14.80 -6.45
N GLU A 81 -4.04 -15.20 -7.73
CA GLU A 81 -2.92 -15.46 -8.63
C GLU A 81 -2.00 -14.24 -8.77
N VAL A 82 -0.71 -14.49 -8.60
CA VAL A 82 0.32 -13.45 -8.70
C VAL A 82 0.59 -13.11 -10.16
N VAL A 83 0.38 -11.86 -10.53
CA VAL A 83 0.71 -11.29 -11.86
C VAL A 83 2.13 -10.73 -11.88
N ARG A 84 2.51 -10.02 -10.82
CA ARG A 84 3.85 -9.45 -10.62
C ARG A 84 4.17 -9.44 -9.13
N GLN A 85 5.39 -9.83 -8.78
CA GLN A 85 5.88 -9.76 -7.40
C GLN A 85 7.31 -9.23 -7.38
N MET A 86 7.59 -8.35 -6.45
CA MET A 86 8.91 -7.85 -6.13
C MET A 86 9.16 -8.09 -4.64
N THR A 87 10.31 -8.67 -4.32
CA THR A 87 10.66 -9.10 -2.97
C THR A 87 12.07 -8.71 -2.59
N LEU A 88 12.29 -8.59 -1.31
CA LEU A 88 13.62 -8.56 -0.70
C LEU A 88 14.11 -10.02 -0.54
N ASN A 89 15.36 -10.24 -0.85
CA ASN A 89 16.00 -11.54 -0.67
C ASN A 89 16.56 -11.69 0.76
N ARG A 90 17.17 -12.86 1.04
CA ARG A 90 17.70 -13.19 2.37
C ARG A 90 18.78 -12.22 2.83
N GLU A 91 19.73 -11.88 1.96
CA GLU A 91 20.85 -10.99 2.26
C GLU A 91 20.36 -9.58 2.60
N GLU A 92 19.41 -9.07 1.82
CA GLU A 92 18.76 -7.76 2.07
C GLU A 92 17.98 -7.76 3.38
N CYS A 93 17.30 -8.86 3.72
CA CYS A 93 16.61 -9.00 5.00
C CYS A 93 17.58 -8.99 6.19
N ILE A 94 18.74 -9.67 6.08
CA ILE A 94 19.78 -9.66 7.11
C ILE A 94 20.35 -8.24 7.26
N GLU A 95 20.68 -7.56 6.15
CA GLU A 95 21.19 -6.19 6.18
C GLU A 95 20.24 -5.23 6.89
N VAL A 96 18.93 -5.32 6.58
CA VAL A 96 17.91 -4.48 7.22
C VAL A 96 17.69 -4.86 8.69
N PHE A 97 17.80 -6.13 9.04
CA PHE A 97 17.74 -6.57 10.44
C PHE A 97 18.91 -5.98 11.26
N GLU A 98 20.13 -6.00 10.74
CA GLU A 98 21.30 -5.40 11.38
C GLU A 98 21.11 -3.89 11.59
N LEU A 99 20.57 -3.18 10.59
CA LEU A 99 20.22 -1.78 10.73
C LEU A 99 19.20 -1.56 11.87
N GLY A 100 18.17 -2.40 11.95
CA GLY A 100 17.17 -2.35 13.01
C GLY A 100 17.80 -2.55 14.40
N ARG A 101 18.74 -3.49 14.52
CA ARG A 101 19.49 -3.73 15.75
C ARG A 101 20.32 -2.51 16.15
N ASP A 102 21.04 -1.90 15.20
CA ASP A 102 21.89 -0.73 15.44
C ASP A 102 21.09 0.52 15.82
N LEU A 103 19.89 0.67 15.24
CA LEU A 103 18.94 1.75 15.57
C LEU A 103 18.01 1.43 16.75
N HIS A 104 18.14 0.23 17.34
CA HIS A 104 17.29 -0.24 18.41
C HIS A 104 15.80 -0.29 18.04
N LEU A 105 15.50 -0.63 16.79
CA LEU A 105 14.16 -0.76 16.24
C LEU A 105 13.77 -2.24 16.06
N PRO A 106 12.63 -2.69 16.59
CA PRO A 106 12.05 -3.99 16.25
C PRO A 106 11.79 -4.13 14.75
N VAL A 107 12.22 -5.26 14.18
CA VAL A 107 12.05 -5.60 12.76
C VAL A 107 11.08 -6.75 12.63
N ASN A 108 10.17 -6.67 11.67
CA ASN A 108 9.30 -7.79 11.26
C ASN A 108 9.38 -7.97 9.75
N PHE A 109 9.52 -9.22 9.30
CA PHE A 109 9.49 -9.56 7.88
C PHE A 109 8.09 -10.05 7.50
N ILE A 110 7.59 -9.66 6.33
CA ILE A 110 6.23 -9.99 5.91
C ILE A 110 6.26 -10.57 4.50
N ASP A 111 5.83 -11.83 4.38
CA ASP A 111 5.54 -12.49 3.11
C ASP A 111 4.02 -12.56 2.83
N LEU A 112 3.60 -13.40 1.90
CA LEU A 112 2.18 -13.56 1.54
C LEU A 112 1.35 -14.26 2.61
N LYS A 113 1.98 -14.97 3.56
CA LYS A 113 1.31 -15.86 4.51
C LYS A 113 1.73 -15.62 5.95
N HIS A 114 2.91 -15.04 6.16
CA HIS A 114 3.51 -14.97 7.48
C HIS A 114 3.95 -13.55 7.83
N ILE A 115 3.90 -13.25 9.11
CA ILE A 115 4.66 -12.19 9.75
C ILE A 115 5.75 -12.89 10.58
N TYR A 116 6.99 -12.73 10.17
CA TYR A 116 8.14 -13.29 10.86
C TYR A 116 8.62 -12.32 11.93
N GLU A 117 8.93 -12.89 13.09
CA GLU A 117 9.37 -12.18 14.28
C GLU A 117 10.78 -12.67 14.67
N PRO A 118 11.84 -11.99 14.21
CA PRO A 118 13.19 -12.24 14.70
C PRO A 118 13.36 -11.68 16.12
N PRO A 119 14.45 -12.03 16.83
CA PRO A 119 14.74 -11.46 18.14
C PRO A 119 14.83 -9.92 18.08
N TYR A 120 14.09 -9.25 18.96
CA TYR A 120 14.13 -7.80 19.05
C TYR A 120 15.31 -7.33 19.92
N PRO A 121 15.78 -6.07 19.74
CA PRO A 121 16.71 -5.44 20.67
C PRO A 121 16.23 -5.52 22.11
N GLU A 122 17.14 -5.64 23.07
CA GLU A 122 16.81 -5.78 24.50
C GLU A 122 15.92 -4.62 24.98
N GLY A 123 14.79 -4.96 25.60
CA GLY A 123 13.80 -3.99 26.10
C GLY A 123 12.97 -3.30 25.01
N ALA A 124 13.10 -3.69 23.73
CA ALA A 124 12.28 -3.18 22.66
C ALA A 124 11.07 -4.10 22.41
N GLU A 125 9.91 -3.48 22.14
CA GLU A 125 8.68 -4.18 21.75
C GLU A 125 8.19 -3.67 20.41
N SER A 126 7.70 -4.59 19.57
CA SER A 126 7.10 -4.22 18.29
C SER A 126 5.66 -3.76 18.51
N ILE A 127 5.40 -2.47 18.29
CA ILE A 127 4.05 -1.92 18.31
C ILE A 127 3.23 -2.53 17.15
N TYR A 128 3.84 -2.73 16.00
CA TYR A 128 3.22 -3.39 14.86
C TYR A 128 2.65 -4.76 15.23
N MET A 129 3.45 -5.60 15.92
CA MET A 129 3.00 -6.93 16.36
C MET A 129 1.91 -6.84 17.42
N SER A 130 2.03 -5.90 18.35
CA SER A 130 1.01 -5.69 19.38
C SER A 130 -0.33 -5.25 18.78
N ASP A 131 -0.32 -4.42 17.74
CA ASP A 131 -1.50 -3.99 17.00
C ASP A 131 -2.09 -5.15 16.18
N ARG A 132 -1.25 -5.88 15.43
CA ARG A 132 -1.69 -7.02 14.61
C ARG A 132 -2.28 -8.17 15.44
N ARG A 133 -1.74 -8.47 16.61
CA ARG A 133 -2.29 -9.50 17.51
C ARG A 133 -3.65 -9.12 18.11
N LYS A 134 -3.95 -7.82 18.19
CA LYS A 134 -5.25 -7.31 18.65
C LYS A 134 -6.26 -7.14 17.52
N ASP A 135 -5.79 -7.17 16.28
CA ASP A 135 -6.65 -7.01 15.11
C ASP A 135 -7.58 -8.21 14.98
N THR A 136 -8.87 -7.96 15.21
CA THR A 136 -9.94 -8.96 15.07
C THR A 136 -10.41 -9.11 13.62
N THR A 137 -9.94 -8.27 12.69
CA THR A 137 -10.14 -8.48 11.27
C THR A 137 -9.32 -9.71 10.87
N LYS A 138 -9.99 -10.81 10.57
CA LYS A 138 -9.43 -12.13 10.27
C LYS A 138 -8.45 -12.10 9.09
N ILE A 139 -7.31 -11.41 9.28
CA ILE A 139 -6.18 -11.49 8.36
C ILE A 139 -5.52 -12.83 8.68
N ASP A 140 -5.57 -13.76 7.75
CA ASP A 140 -5.04 -15.11 7.88
C ASP A 140 -3.50 -15.14 7.69
N LEU A 141 -2.80 -14.13 8.26
CA LEU A 141 -1.35 -14.12 8.33
C LEU A 141 -0.90 -14.83 9.61
N GLN A 142 -0.07 -15.83 9.45
CA GLN A 142 0.47 -16.61 10.56
C GLN A 142 1.69 -15.90 11.17
N PHE A 143 1.73 -15.80 12.49
CA PHE A 143 2.90 -15.30 13.22
C PHE A 143 3.94 -16.43 13.35
N LYS A 144 5.19 -16.13 13.06
CA LYS A 144 6.27 -17.11 13.09
C LYS A 144 7.55 -16.51 13.64
N GLU A 145 8.00 -17.03 14.79
CA GLU A 145 9.34 -16.71 15.29
C GLU A 145 10.40 -17.26 14.34
N VAL A 146 11.47 -16.50 14.11
CA VAL A 146 12.59 -16.93 13.27
C VAL A 146 13.91 -16.56 13.92
N ASP A 147 14.89 -17.41 13.70
CA ASP A 147 16.29 -17.13 13.97
C ASP A 147 16.90 -16.54 12.69
N ILE A 148 17.51 -15.34 12.81
CA ILE A 148 18.08 -14.62 11.66
C ILE A 148 19.24 -15.39 11.01
N ASP A 149 19.99 -16.17 11.79
CA ASP A 149 21.10 -16.99 11.31
C ASP A 149 20.61 -18.23 10.55
N ASN A 150 19.37 -18.67 10.81
CA ASN A 150 18.75 -19.85 10.25
C ASN A 150 17.47 -19.54 9.45
N LEU A 151 17.44 -18.42 8.72
CA LEU A 151 16.35 -18.13 7.81
C LEU A 151 16.18 -19.24 6.77
N PRO A 152 14.94 -19.64 6.43
CA PRO A 152 14.69 -20.67 5.42
C PRO A 152 15.25 -20.30 4.05
N GLU A 153 15.50 -21.30 3.22
CA GLU A 153 15.90 -21.13 1.82
C GLU A 153 14.83 -21.77 0.91
N PRO A 154 14.28 -21.06 -0.08
CA PRO A 154 14.43 -19.62 -0.33
C PRO A 154 13.70 -18.75 0.70
N PHE A 155 14.16 -17.51 0.93
CA PHE A 155 13.52 -16.51 1.78
C PHE A 155 13.26 -15.24 0.98
N PHE A 156 12.00 -14.99 0.67
CA PHE A 156 11.54 -13.85 -0.09
C PHE A 156 10.49 -13.08 0.70
N ILE A 157 10.75 -11.81 0.95
CA ILE A 157 9.92 -10.95 1.78
C ILE A 157 9.33 -9.82 0.95
N ASN A 158 8.02 -9.62 1.05
CA ASN A 158 7.33 -8.55 0.32
C ASN A 158 7.60 -7.18 0.93
N LYS A 159 7.69 -7.09 2.25
CA LYS A 159 8.09 -5.87 2.96
C LYS A 159 8.68 -6.17 4.33
N ILE A 160 9.49 -5.26 4.80
CA ILE A 160 9.97 -5.23 6.18
C ILE A 160 9.31 -4.06 6.89
N VAL A 161 8.95 -4.26 8.15
CA VAL A 161 8.40 -3.22 9.02
C VAL A 161 9.31 -3.04 10.22
N MET A 162 9.67 -1.79 10.49
CA MET A 162 10.24 -1.37 11.77
C MET A 162 9.19 -0.54 12.51
N SER A 163 9.07 -0.72 13.83
CA SER A 163 8.04 -0.01 14.59
C SER A 163 8.52 0.45 15.97
N ARG A 164 8.12 1.68 16.32
CA ARG A 164 8.35 2.34 17.61
C ARG A 164 7.28 3.41 17.84
N PRO A 165 7.08 3.91 19.08
CA PRO A 165 6.30 5.12 19.31
C PRO A 165 6.75 6.26 18.37
N GLY A 166 5.80 7.07 17.86
CA GLY A 166 6.04 8.02 16.79
C GLY A 166 7.23 8.94 16.99
N GLU A 167 7.34 9.58 18.17
CA GLU A 167 8.47 10.47 18.51
C GLU A 167 9.82 9.73 18.52
N GLU A 168 9.85 8.48 19.02
CA GLU A 168 11.06 7.66 19.02
C GLU A 168 11.44 7.24 17.60
N LEU A 169 10.46 6.85 16.79
CA LEU A 169 10.68 6.49 15.39
C LEU A 169 11.23 7.69 14.60
N ASP A 170 10.63 8.87 14.75
CA ASP A 170 11.05 10.11 14.10
C ASP A 170 12.49 10.52 14.47
N ALA A 171 12.93 10.21 15.68
CA ALA A 171 14.30 10.44 16.13
C ALA A 171 15.31 9.44 15.51
N MET A 172 14.84 8.28 15.02
CA MET A 172 15.72 7.25 14.42
C MET A 172 15.81 7.37 12.90
N ILE A 173 14.75 7.77 12.20
CA ILE A 173 14.74 7.91 10.73
C ILE A 173 15.94 8.70 10.20
N PRO A 174 16.33 9.88 10.75
CA PRO A 174 17.49 10.63 10.26
C PRO A 174 18.84 9.93 10.49
N LYS A 175 18.89 8.87 11.29
CA LYS A 175 20.11 8.09 11.56
C LYS A 175 20.29 6.94 10.57
N ILE A 176 19.31 6.67 9.70
CA ILE A 176 19.45 5.68 8.63
C ILE A 176 20.52 6.17 7.65
N PRO A 177 21.57 5.39 7.37
CA PRO A 177 22.60 5.80 6.44
C PRO A 177 22.04 6.05 5.04
N ALA A 178 22.52 7.09 4.35
CA ALA A 178 22.03 7.45 3.00
C ALA A 178 22.10 6.29 1.99
N ALA A 179 23.09 5.41 2.11
CA ALA A 179 23.23 4.23 1.25
C ALA A 179 22.03 3.26 1.31
N TYR A 180 21.25 3.27 2.40
CA TYR A 180 20.05 2.46 2.49
C TYR A 180 18.92 3.02 1.61
N HIS A 181 18.81 4.33 1.47
CA HIS A 181 17.83 4.97 0.58
C HIS A 181 18.16 4.75 -0.91
N ASP A 182 19.42 4.42 -1.24
CA ASP A 182 19.79 4.02 -2.61
C ASP A 182 19.41 2.56 -2.92
N LYS A 183 19.36 1.72 -1.88
CA LYS A 183 19.08 0.27 -2.00
C LYS A 183 17.63 -0.11 -1.76
N PHE A 184 16.89 0.68 -0.99
CA PHE A 184 15.56 0.36 -0.52
C PHE A 184 14.63 1.56 -0.67
N ASN A 185 13.37 1.30 -0.94
CA ASN A 185 12.33 2.30 -0.76
C ASN A 185 11.92 2.30 0.72
N ILE A 186 12.22 3.41 1.43
CA ILE A 186 12.01 3.55 2.88
C ILE A 186 11.11 4.74 3.10
N TYR A 187 9.95 4.53 3.74
CA TYR A 187 9.03 5.61 4.09
C TYR A 187 8.21 5.27 5.34
N LYS A 188 7.70 6.31 5.97
CA LYS A 188 6.82 6.21 7.13
C LYS A 188 5.37 6.08 6.64
N SER A 189 4.76 4.91 6.83
CA SER A 189 3.38 4.64 6.39
C SER A 189 2.33 4.96 7.45
N GLN A 190 2.73 4.99 8.72
CA GLN A 190 1.90 5.37 9.86
C GLN A 190 2.78 6.02 10.93
N GLU A 191 2.17 6.69 11.91
CA GLU A 191 2.89 7.39 12.98
C GLU A 191 3.99 6.54 13.63
N PHE A 192 3.75 5.25 13.80
CA PHE A 192 4.63 4.31 14.50
C PHE A 192 5.22 3.21 13.61
N ILE A 193 5.07 3.32 12.25
CA ILE A 193 5.52 2.31 11.28
C ILE A 193 6.41 2.93 10.21
N LEU A 194 7.63 2.38 10.09
CA LEU A 194 8.53 2.56 8.96
C LEU A 194 8.50 1.30 8.10
N GLU A 195 8.24 1.44 6.82
CA GLU A 195 8.25 0.34 5.85
C GLU A 195 9.50 0.39 4.98
N ILE A 196 10.05 -0.80 4.70
CA ILE A 196 11.21 -0.98 3.82
C ILE A 196 10.82 -2.01 2.75
N LEU A 197 10.95 -1.60 1.49
CA LEU A 197 10.60 -2.37 0.31
C LEU A 197 11.76 -2.37 -0.70
N PRO A 198 11.73 -3.23 -1.73
CA PRO A 198 12.67 -3.12 -2.85
C PRO A 198 12.65 -1.71 -3.48
N PRO A 199 13.78 -1.20 -3.99
CA PRO A 199 13.93 0.21 -4.39
C PRO A 199 12.97 0.67 -5.50
N SER A 200 12.50 -0.24 -6.35
CA SER A 200 11.58 0.06 -7.44
C SER A 200 10.11 -0.21 -7.11
N VAL A 201 9.82 -0.49 -5.84
CA VAL A 201 8.45 -0.76 -5.37
C VAL A 201 7.82 0.52 -4.89
N ASP A 202 6.84 1.01 -5.63
CA ASP A 202 5.94 2.09 -5.29
C ASP A 202 4.59 1.91 -6.01
N LYS A 203 3.55 2.59 -5.54
CA LYS A 203 2.19 2.46 -6.08
C LYS A 203 2.07 2.96 -7.52
N GLY A 204 2.79 4.02 -7.88
CA GLY A 204 2.77 4.61 -9.23
C GLY A 204 3.40 3.68 -10.27
N SER A 205 4.54 3.06 -9.95
CA SER A 205 5.19 2.09 -10.85
C SER A 205 4.33 0.85 -11.09
N ALA A 206 3.61 0.38 -10.08
CA ALA A 206 2.68 -0.74 -10.23
C ALA A 206 1.45 -0.37 -11.06
N MET A 207 0.88 0.82 -10.84
CA MET A 207 -0.22 1.36 -11.64
C MET A 207 0.17 1.50 -13.12
N ARG A 208 1.35 2.08 -13.41
CA ARG A 208 1.87 2.18 -14.79
C ARG A 208 2.03 0.81 -15.43
N PHE A 209 2.63 -0.15 -14.73
CA PHE A 209 2.78 -1.51 -15.24
C PHE A 209 1.44 -2.10 -15.69
N ILE A 210 0.38 -1.93 -14.89
CA ILE A 210 -0.96 -2.41 -15.25
C ILE A 210 -1.51 -1.63 -16.45
N GLY A 211 -1.38 -0.30 -16.46
CA GLY A 211 -1.82 0.54 -17.57
C GLY A 211 -1.18 0.13 -18.89
N GLU A 212 0.14 -0.08 -18.90
CA GLU A 212 0.91 -0.55 -20.07
C GLU A 212 0.47 -1.95 -20.52
N ALA A 213 0.31 -2.88 -19.56
CA ALA A 213 -0.14 -4.26 -19.86
C ALA A 213 -1.54 -4.31 -20.46
N LEU A 214 -2.42 -3.37 -20.10
CA LEU A 214 -3.77 -3.23 -20.65
C LEU A 214 -3.84 -2.33 -21.89
N GLY A 215 -2.71 -1.76 -22.33
CA GLY A 215 -2.63 -0.89 -23.50
C GLY A 215 -3.21 0.50 -23.30
N PHE A 216 -3.28 0.99 -22.06
CA PHE A 216 -3.77 2.33 -21.74
C PHE A 216 -2.63 3.36 -21.78
N GLU A 217 -2.92 4.53 -22.30
CA GLU A 217 -2.01 5.67 -22.29
C GLU A 217 -2.09 6.41 -20.93
N LYS A 218 -1.00 7.08 -20.54
CA LYS A 218 -0.93 7.80 -19.26
C LYS A 218 -2.16 8.68 -19.02
N HIS A 219 -2.60 9.46 -20.02
CA HIS A 219 -3.74 10.39 -19.89
C HIS A 219 -5.09 9.70 -19.64
N GLN A 220 -5.16 8.38 -19.76
CA GLN A 220 -6.34 7.55 -19.51
C GLN A 220 -6.35 6.96 -18.08
N ILE A 221 -5.36 7.30 -17.26
CA ILE A 221 -5.18 6.74 -15.91
C ILE A 221 -5.44 7.83 -14.87
N MET A 222 -6.31 7.54 -13.90
CA MET A 222 -6.57 8.37 -12.73
C MET A 222 -6.02 7.68 -11.47
N GLY A 223 -5.24 8.40 -10.67
CA GLY A 223 -4.72 7.93 -9.39
C GLY A 223 -5.23 8.78 -8.23
N LEU A 224 -5.75 8.14 -7.16
CA LEU A 224 -6.26 8.84 -5.98
C LEU A 224 -5.50 8.40 -4.72
N GLY A 225 -5.09 9.37 -3.89
CA GLY A 225 -4.33 9.10 -2.66
C GLY A 225 -4.27 10.29 -1.71
N ASP A 226 -3.68 10.05 -0.52
CA ASP A 226 -3.61 11.06 0.55
C ASP A 226 -2.29 11.10 1.32
N GLN A 227 -1.48 10.04 1.33
CA GLN A 227 -0.26 9.93 2.14
C GLN A 227 1.03 9.87 1.30
N GLU A 228 2.19 9.85 1.97
CA GLU A 228 3.52 9.84 1.34
C GLU A 228 3.69 8.69 0.34
N ASN A 229 3.20 7.50 0.66
CA ASN A 229 3.23 6.32 -0.22
C ASN A 229 2.34 6.44 -1.48
N ASP A 230 1.54 7.52 -1.58
CA ASP A 230 0.70 7.83 -2.75
C ASP A 230 1.32 8.89 -3.65
N LEU A 231 2.45 9.48 -3.29
CA LEU A 231 3.09 10.53 -4.09
C LEU A 231 3.28 10.10 -5.55
N THR A 232 3.80 8.90 -5.77
CA THR A 232 3.98 8.36 -7.12
C THR A 232 2.66 7.96 -7.78
N LEU A 233 1.69 7.44 -7.01
CA LEU A 233 0.36 7.11 -7.50
C LEU A 233 -0.33 8.35 -8.09
N VAL A 234 -0.22 9.49 -7.41
CA VAL A 234 -0.84 10.76 -7.82
C VAL A 234 -0.01 11.45 -8.90
N SER A 235 1.31 11.59 -8.76
CA SER A 235 2.14 12.34 -9.71
C SER A 235 2.36 11.63 -11.05
N GLU A 236 2.33 10.30 -11.07
CA GLU A 236 2.55 9.52 -12.29
C GLU A 236 1.27 9.18 -13.05
N ALA A 237 0.10 9.39 -12.46
CA ALA A 237 -1.17 9.31 -13.18
C ALA A 237 -1.28 10.40 -14.26
N GLY A 238 -2.17 10.21 -15.23
CA GLY A 238 -2.53 11.25 -16.19
C GLY A 238 -3.53 12.24 -15.63
N LEU A 239 -4.23 11.84 -14.57
CA LEU A 239 -5.04 12.67 -13.70
C LEU A 239 -4.76 12.26 -12.25
N GLY A 240 -3.87 12.99 -11.62
CA GLY A 240 -3.57 12.81 -10.20
C GLY A 240 -4.59 13.54 -9.32
N VAL A 241 -5.22 12.81 -8.40
CA VAL A 241 -6.24 13.36 -7.49
C VAL A 241 -5.80 13.20 -6.04
N ALA A 242 -5.62 14.32 -5.35
CA ALA A 242 -5.39 14.32 -3.91
C ALA A 242 -6.72 14.42 -3.16
N MET A 243 -6.84 13.70 -2.05
CA MET A 243 -7.94 13.90 -1.11
C MET A 243 -7.80 15.25 -0.38
N ASP A 244 -8.90 15.84 0.09
CA ASP A 244 -8.81 17.09 0.87
C ASP A 244 -8.09 16.91 2.22
N ASN A 245 -8.16 15.72 2.78
CA ASN A 245 -7.38 15.34 3.96
C ASN A 245 -5.91 14.94 3.66
N ALA A 246 -5.49 14.98 2.38
CA ALA A 246 -4.13 14.60 2.00
C ALA A 246 -3.06 15.52 2.60
N ILE A 247 -1.86 14.97 2.82
CA ILE A 247 -0.70 15.74 3.24
C ILE A 247 -0.32 16.80 2.17
N PRO A 248 0.30 17.91 2.56
CA PRO A 248 0.66 18.98 1.63
C PRO A 248 1.45 18.51 0.40
N ALA A 249 2.40 17.58 0.58
CA ALA A 249 3.22 17.06 -0.51
C ALA A 249 2.40 16.33 -1.60
N VAL A 250 1.36 15.60 -1.23
CA VAL A 250 0.46 14.94 -2.20
C VAL A 250 -0.42 15.96 -2.92
N LYS A 251 -0.93 16.97 -2.20
CA LYS A 251 -1.70 18.06 -2.81
C LYS A 251 -0.89 18.86 -3.81
N GLU A 252 0.41 19.06 -3.55
CA GLU A 252 1.32 19.82 -4.41
C GLU A 252 1.54 19.15 -5.77
N VAL A 253 1.55 17.81 -5.82
CA VAL A 253 1.78 17.04 -7.06
C VAL A 253 0.49 16.66 -7.79
N ALA A 254 -0.68 16.94 -7.21
CA ALA A 254 -1.97 16.57 -7.77
C ALA A 254 -2.48 17.56 -8.82
N ASP A 255 -3.15 17.07 -9.85
CA ASP A 255 -3.87 17.88 -10.84
C ASP A 255 -5.21 18.41 -10.28
N TYR A 256 -5.78 17.71 -9.30
CA TYR A 256 -7.07 18.05 -8.70
C TYR A 256 -7.11 17.64 -7.22
N ILE A 257 -7.68 18.52 -6.40
CA ILE A 257 -8.00 18.19 -5.00
C ILE A 257 -9.50 17.94 -4.93
N THR A 258 -9.88 16.71 -4.56
CA THR A 258 -11.27 16.31 -4.35
C THR A 258 -11.71 16.59 -2.91
N LYS A 259 -12.86 16.09 -2.48
CA LYS A 259 -13.34 16.16 -1.10
C LYS A 259 -12.51 15.24 -0.20
N SER A 260 -12.68 15.37 1.12
CA SER A 260 -12.06 14.46 2.08
C SER A 260 -12.60 13.03 1.95
N ASN A 261 -11.89 12.06 2.53
CA ASN A 261 -12.37 10.68 2.62
C ASN A 261 -13.71 10.57 3.36
N ASN A 262 -13.94 11.39 4.40
CA ASN A 262 -15.21 11.42 5.16
C ASN A 262 -16.36 12.11 4.40
N GLU A 263 -16.10 12.74 3.26
CA GLU A 263 -17.06 13.42 2.41
C GLU A 263 -17.20 12.77 1.04
N ASN A 264 -16.86 11.49 0.94
CA ASN A 264 -16.97 10.69 -0.29
C ASN A 264 -16.15 11.27 -1.47
N GLY A 265 -14.92 11.70 -1.20
CA GLY A 265 -14.05 12.34 -2.19
C GLY A 265 -13.75 11.46 -3.40
N VAL A 266 -13.69 10.13 -3.23
CA VAL A 266 -13.53 9.17 -4.34
C VAL A 266 -14.72 9.21 -5.27
N ALA A 267 -15.96 9.09 -4.73
CA ALA A 267 -17.18 9.18 -5.52
C ALA A 267 -17.30 10.54 -6.23
N HIS A 268 -16.94 11.63 -5.55
CA HIS A 268 -16.93 12.96 -6.14
C HIS A 268 -16.00 13.04 -7.37
N ALA A 269 -14.79 12.50 -7.28
CA ALA A 269 -13.83 12.50 -8.40
C ALA A 269 -14.30 11.62 -9.55
N ILE A 270 -14.80 10.40 -9.26
CA ILE A 270 -15.34 9.48 -10.27
C ILE A 270 -16.54 10.11 -10.99
N ASN A 271 -17.50 10.67 -10.26
CA ASN A 271 -18.66 11.34 -10.85
C ASN A 271 -18.27 12.48 -11.79
N LYS A 272 -17.30 13.31 -11.37
CA LYS A 272 -16.84 14.46 -12.14
C LYS A 272 -16.08 14.07 -13.42
N PHE A 273 -15.13 13.15 -13.33
CA PHE A 273 -14.15 12.93 -14.40
C PHE A 273 -14.47 11.70 -15.27
N VAL A 274 -15.21 10.74 -14.73
CA VAL A 274 -15.52 9.47 -15.39
C VAL A 274 -16.97 9.45 -15.83
N LEU A 275 -17.91 9.60 -14.90
CA LEU A 275 -19.36 9.50 -15.16
C LEU A 275 -19.98 10.79 -15.69
N LYS A 276 -19.29 11.94 -15.52
CA LYS A 276 -19.71 13.28 -15.98
C LYS A 276 -21.11 13.67 -15.45
N LYS A 277 -21.31 13.41 -14.15
CA LYS A 277 -22.51 13.75 -13.38
C LYS A 277 -22.35 15.05 -12.61
#